data_e92394501de6e7c3947fd4ea6685ed70
#
_entry.id   e92394501de6e7c3947fd4ea6685ed70
#
_cell.length_a   1.000
_cell.length_b   1.000
_cell.length_c   1.000
_cell.angle_alpha   90.00
_cell.angle_beta   90.00
_cell.angle_gamma   90.00
#
_symmetry.space_group_name_H-M   'P 1'
#
loop_
_entity.id
_entity.type
_entity.pdbx_description
1 polymer ?
#
loop_
_entity_poly.entity_id
_entity_poly.type
_entity_poly.pdbx_seq_one_letter_code
_entity_poly.pdbx_strand_id
1 'polypeptide(L)'
;YLAENGYVTLSADEYFQILMGARAAPQNAVVLTFDDGRSSVRSVGLPLMERHGMKGVVFIIPGRTPSRPGPLPPTLEDVRRGRAERDDVLRREDLDDPFLSWEEIEDLSRTGLFEFHSHSLSHARVHTAPRVAGFMTPALRRGYGPLDVPLVRDGEGDLPVGEIPLGTPLLRSQPRLTDSLRFYEDPSIRSACAARVAEAGGEAFFRRKGWEAELRKLVRRPIRGRVEDAAGRDAAIRRELFESKRLIEERLGKPSIHLCYPWHASGDTARRLAREAGYHTAFCGKVRGVPLSLPGSDPHAIARVGEDYVELLPGQGRATLSSVLRRKVTRRFGVVH
;
A
#
# COMPACT_ATOMS: atom_id res chain seq x y z
N TYR A 1 -3.54 23.73 4.22
CA TYR A 1 -4.81 24.01 3.53
C TYR A 1 -6.01 23.60 4.36
N LEU A 2 -6.13 22.30 4.76
CA LEU A 2 -7.31 21.80 5.50
C LEU A 2 -7.51 22.56 6.82
N ALA A 3 -6.46 22.69 7.63
CA ALA A 3 -6.52 23.42 8.90
C ALA A 3 -6.88 24.90 8.71
N GLU A 4 -6.26 25.57 7.75
CA GLU A 4 -6.51 26.98 7.43
C GLU A 4 -7.95 27.24 6.93
N ASN A 5 -8.59 26.23 6.38
CA ASN A 5 -9.97 26.30 5.89
C ASN A 5 -11.00 25.65 6.83
N GLY A 6 -10.63 25.42 8.08
CA GLY A 6 -11.56 24.95 9.11
C GLY A 6 -12.11 23.54 8.88
N TYR A 7 -11.34 22.68 8.18
CA TYR A 7 -11.73 21.28 8.02
C TYR A 7 -11.58 20.50 9.32
N VAL A 8 -12.60 19.69 9.63
CA VAL A 8 -12.62 18.78 10.77
C VAL A 8 -12.34 17.37 10.29
N THR A 9 -11.35 16.72 10.90
CA THR A 9 -11.02 15.33 10.59
C THR A 9 -11.88 14.38 11.42
N LEU A 10 -12.45 13.40 10.75
CA LEU A 10 -13.27 12.35 11.34
C LEU A 10 -12.46 11.07 11.53
N SER A 11 -12.84 10.28 12.52
CA SER A 11 -12.46 8.86 12.60
C SER A 11 -13.19 8.05 11.53
N ALA A 12 -12.72 6.84 11.25
CA ALA A 12 -13.39 5.94 10.32
C ALA A 12 -14.77 5.51 10.84
N ASP A 13 -14.92 5.33 12.15
CA ASP A 13 -16.21 5.03 12.79
C ASP A 13 -17.19 6.20 12.72
N GLU A 14 -16.74 7.44 13.00
CA GLU A 14 -17.58 8.64 12.85
C GLU A 14 -18.09 8.78 11.43
N TYR A 15 -17.22 8.52 10.46
CA TYR A 15 -17.58 8.53 9.05
C TYR A 15 -18.60 7.43 8.70
N PHE A 16 -18.41 6.21 9.22
CA PHE A 16 -19.37 5.12 9.04
C PHE A 16 -20.75 5.47 9.60
N GLN A 17 -20.82 6.05 10.81
CA GLN A 17 -22.07 6.50 11.40
C GLN A 17 -22.78 7.55 10.54
N ILE A 18 -22.03 8.46 9.90
CA ILE A 18 -22.58 9.45 8.98
C ILE A 18 -23.14 8.76 7.72
N LEU A 19 -22.42 7.81 7.15
CA LEU A 19 -22.90 7.03 5.99
C LEU A 19 -24.20 6.27 6.29
N MET A 20 -24.32 5.75 7.52
CA MET A 20 -25.51 5.04 7.96
C MET A 20 -26.64 5.97 8.39
N GLY A 21 -26.45 7.30 8.35
CA GLY A 21 -27.44 8.28 8.78
C GLY A 21 -27.64 8.37 10.30
N ALA A 22 -26.79 7.71 11.09
CA ALA A 22 -26.86 7.72 12.55
C ALA A 22 -26.26 8.99 13.17
N ARG A 23 -25.46 9.74 12.41
CA ARG A 23 -24.81 10.99 12.81
C ARG A 23 -24.86 12.02 11.69
N ALA A 24 -25.12 13.28 12.04
CA ALA A 24 -25.00 14.39 11.08
C ALA A 24 -23.53 14.68 10.78
N ALA A 25 -23.22 14.93 9.50
CA ALA A 25 -21.88 15.35 9.10
C ALA A 25 -21.60 16.78 9.58
N PRO A 26 -20.45 17.04 10.24
CA PRO A 26 -19.99 18.40 10.48
C PRO A 26 -19.76 19.15 9.15
N GLN A 27 -19.85 20.46 9.17
CA GLN A 27 -19.41 21.27 8.05
C GLN A 27 -17.91 21.05 7.81
N ASN A 28 -17.49 20.98 6.55
CA ASN A 28 -16.11 20.74 6.15
C ASN A 28 -15.49 19.47 6.79
N ALA A 29 -16.25 18.38 6.87
CA ALA A 29 -15.77 17.11 7.39
C ALA A 29 -14.94 16.34 6.35
N VAL A 30 -13.80 15.79 6.77
CA VAL A 30 -12.95 14.92 5.95
C VAL A 30 -12.43 13.74 6.75
N VAL A 31 -12.12 12.63 6.09
CA VAL A 31 -11.32 11.54 6.66
C VAL A 31 -9.95 11.56 5.99
N LEU A 32 -8.89 11.72 6.77
CA LEU A 32 -7.52 11.61 6.28
C LEU A 32 -7.08 10.16 6.35
N THR A 33 -6.67 9.59 5.23
CA THR A 33 -6.26 8.18 5.16
C THR A 33 -4.83 8.04 4.67
N PHE A 34 -4.08 7.12 5.27
CA PHE A 34 -2.69 6.80 4.96
C PHE A 34 -2.58 5.31 4.69
N ASP A 35 -2.15 4.92 3.50
CA ASP A 35 -2.02 3.53 3.11
C ASP A 35 -0.63 2.96 3.44
N ASP A 36 -0.52 1.62 3.35
CA ASP A 36 0.69 0.81 3.48
C ASP A 36 1.33 0.79 4.88
N GLY A 37 0.90 1.62 5.81
CA GLY A 37 1.60 1.76 7.10
C GLY A 37 3.01 2.31 6.95
N ARG A 38 3.17 3.38 6.17
CA ARG A 38 4.47 4.01 5.88
C ARG A 38 5.12 4.60 7.12
N SER A 39 6.43 4.46 7.22
CA SER A 39 7.22 5.02 8.34
C SER A 39 7.11 6.54 8.45
N SER A 40 6.88 7.24 7.34
CA SER A 40 6.64 8.69 7.30
C SER A 40 5.36 9.13 8.03
N VAL A 41 4.41 8.22 8.27
CA VAL A 41 3.24 8.53 9.12
C VAL A 41 3.70 8.94 10.54
N ARG A 42 4.72 8.27 11.09
CA ARG A 42 5.28 8.63 12.38
C ARG A 42 6.30 9.75 12.25
N SER A 43 7.27 9.60 11.36
CA SER A 43 8.40 10.51 11.30
C SER A 43 8.03 11.93 10.86
N VAL A 44 7.02 12.07 9.99
CA VAL A 44 6.56 13.35 9.44
C VAL A 44 5.10 13.63 9.79
N GLY A 45 4.24 12.63 9.66
CA GLY A 45 2.79 12.75 9.87
C GLY A 45 2.45 13.15 11.30
N LEU A 46 2.98 12.44 12.31
CA LEU A 46 2.67 12.72 13.72
C LEU A 46 2.93 14.20 14.10
N PRO A 47 4.12 14.79 13.89
CA PRO A 47 4.36 16.19 14.25
C PRO A 47 3.42 17.18 13.53
N LEU A 48 2.99 16.85 12.32
CA LEU A 48 2.05 17.69 11.57
C LEU A 48 0.62 17.55 12.10
N MET A 49 0.18 16.32 12.39
CA MET A 49 -1.16 16.08 12.93
C MET A 49 -1.32 16.71 14.32
N GLU A 50 -0.30 16.60 15.19
CA GLU A 50 -0.27 17.28 16.49
C GLU A 50 -0.37 18.79 16.34
N ARG A 51 0.44 19.39 15.46
CA ARG A 51 0.47 20.85 15.21
C ARG A 51 -0.90 21.38 14.78
N HIS A 52 -1.60 20.63 13.95
CA HIS A 52 -2.87 21.07 13.36
C HIS A 52 -4.11 20.51 14.06
N GLY A 53 -3.95 19.71 15.11
CA GLY A 53 -5.06 19.09 15.85
C GLY A 53 -5.89 18.15 14.97
N MET A 54 -5.26 17.47 14.01
CA MET A 54 -5.94 16.59 13.06
C MET A 54 -5.77 15.12 13.41
N LYS A 55 -6.75 14.31 13.02
CA LYS A 55 -6.73 12.84 13.17
C LYS A 55 -6.57 12.17 11.80
N GLY A 56 -6.04 10.94 11.79
CA GLY A 56 -5.86 10.15 10.59
C GLY A 56 -6.17 8.68 10.78
N VAL A 57 -6.52 8.01 9.68
CA VAL A 57 -6.76 6.57 9.61
C VAL A 57 -5.63 5.94 8.82
N VAL A 58 -4.91 5.00 9.41
CA VAL A 58 -3.77 4.32 8.79
C VAL A 58 -4.18 2.89 8.43
N PHE A 59 -4.09 2.55 7.17
CA PHE A 59 -4.29 1.19 6.68
C PHE A 59 -2.96 0.49 6.57
N ILE A 60 -2.72 -0.49 7.46
CA ILE A 60 -1.45 -1.21 7.58
C ILE A 60 -1.49 -2.58 6.91
N ILE A 61 -0.32 -3.07 6.53
CA ILE A 61 -0.07 -4.39 5.96
C ILE A 61 0.56 -5.26 7.06
N PRO A 62 -0.22 -5.95 7.92
CA PRO A 62 0.33 -6.60 9.11
C PRO A 62 1.35 -7.70 8.81
N GLY A 63 1.25 -8.36 7.66
CA GLY A 63 2.25 -9.33 7.21
C GLY A 63 3.59 -8.72 6.77
N ARG A 64 3.68 -7.39 6.69
CA ARG A 64 4.91 -6.65 6.39
C ARG A 64 5.34 -5.71 7.50
N THR A 65 4.56 -5.61 8.56
CA THR A 65 4.85 -4.80 9.74
C THR A 65 5.87 -5.54 10.62
N PRO A 66 7.11 -5.07 10.73
CA PRO A 66 8.11 -5.72 11.57
C PRO A 66 7.89 -5.45 13.06
N SER A 67 8.45 -6.30 13.92
CA SER A 67 8.63 -5.99 15.33
C SER A 67 10.07 -5.49 15.53
N ARG A 68 10.23 -4.35 16.21
CA ARG A 68 11.52 -3.70 16.46
C ARG A 68 11.55 -3.12 17.85
N PRO A 69 11.78 -3.96 18.84
CA PRO A 69 11.91 -3.50 20.22
C PRO A 69 13.14 -2.60 20.37
N GLY A 70 12.97 -1.49 21.07
CA GLY A 70 14.03 -0.52 21.32
C GLY A 70 13.58 0.93 21.15
N PRO A 71 14.55 1.87 21.06
CA PRO A 71 14.24 3.28 20.86
C PRO A 71 13.51 3.51 19.53
N LEU A 72 12.48 4.34 19.57
CA LEU A 72 11.74 4.70 18.36
C LEU A 72 12.60 5.60 17.46
N PRO A 73 12.49 5.45 16.14
CA PRO A 73 13.23 6.29 15.18
C PRO A 73 12.90 7.79 15.32
N PRO A 74 13.80 8.68 14.90
CA PRO A 74 13.59 10.11 15.01
C PRO A 74 12.43 10.61 14.13
N THR A 75 11.89 11.76 14.52
CA THR A 75 10.80 12.46 13.83
C THR A 75 11.28 13.79 13.24
N LEU A 76 10.46 14.43 12.40
CA LEU A 76 10.68 15.79 11.91
C LEU A 76 10.85 16.80 13.06
N GLU A 77 10.19 16.56 14.20
CA GLU A 77 10.34 17.42 15.38
C GLU A 77 11.71 17.25 16.04
N ASP A 78 12.28 16.04 16.00
CA ASP A 78 13.65 15.81 16.49
C ASP A 78 14.68 16.52 15.62
N VAL A 79 14.47 16.52 14.30
CA VAL A 79 15.32 17.29 13.37
C VAL A 79 15.21 18.81 13.66
N ARG A 80 14.01 19.33 13.85
CA ARG A 80 13.80 20.75 14.19
C ARG A 80 14.47 21.17 15.50
N ARG A 81 14.54 20.27 16.46
CA ARG A 81 15.19 20.49 17.75
C ARG A 81 16.68 20.17 17.76
N GLY A 82 17.26 19.82 16.61
CA GLY A 82 18.67 19.46 16.48
C GLY A 82 19.06 18.17 17.19
N ARG A 83 18.11 17.24 17.41
CA ARG A 83 18.34 15.94 18.03
C ARG A 83 18.57 14.80 17.02
N ALA A 84 18.32 15.05 15.75
CA ALA A 84 18.54 14.13 14.64
C ALA A 84 18.86 14.89 13.36
N GLU A 85 19.50 14.21 12.42
CA GLU A 85 19.77 14.75 11.09
C GLU A 85 18.57 14.51 10.15
N ARG A 86 18.43 15.39 9.17
CA ARG A 86 17.38 15.27 8.15
C ARG A 86 17.43 13.91 7.42
N ASP A 87 18.64 13.46 7.12
CA ASP A 87 18.88 12.22 6.39
C ASP A 87 18.46 10.98 7.17
N ASP A 88 18.47 11.01 8.51
CA ASP A 88 17.99 9.92 9.35
C ASP A 88 16.49 9.64 9.11
N VAL A 89 15.70 10.69 8.87
CA VAL A 89 14.27 10.60 8.56
C VAL A 89 14.05 10.15 7.11
N LEU A 90 14.78 10.73 6.13
CA LEU A 90 14.55 10.48 4.71
C LEU A 90 15.03 9.08 4.27
N ARG A 91 16.22 8.67 4.69
CA ARG A 91 16.79 7.37 4.29
C ARG A 91 15.94 6.20 4.73
N ARG A 92 15.32 6.32 5.89
CA ARG A 92 14.47 5.29 6.44
C ARG A 92 13.34 4.91 5.49
N GLU A 93 12.59 5.90 4.99
CA GLU A 93 11.44 5.65 4.10
C GLU A 93 11.88 5.17 2.72
N ASP A 94 12.92 5.78 2.17
CA ASP A 94 13.29 5.53 0.77
C ASP A 94 14.09 4.23 0.56
N LEU A 95 14.88 3.80 1.54
CA LEU A 95 15.88 2.76 1.31
C LEU A 95 15.84 1.61 2.30
N ASP A 96 15.77 1.90 3.60
CA ASP A 96 16.12 0.92 4.62
C ASP A 96 14.90 0.26 5.25
N ASP A 97 13.88 1.06 5.61
CA ASP A 97 12.78 0.62 6.44
C ASP A 97 11.50 1.42 6.20
N PRO A 98 10.82 1.15 5.10
CA PRO A 98 9.70 1.97 4.65
C PRO A 98 8.43 1.81 5.49
N PHE A 99 8.30 0.75 6.29
CA PHE A 99 7.08 0.46 7.05
C PHE A 99 7.23 0.78 8.53
N LEU A 100 6.12 1.17 9.16
CA LEU A 100 6.00 1.25 10.61
C LEU A 100 6.26 -0.12 11.25
N SER A 101 6.96 -0.13 12.38
CA SER A 101 7.01 -1.30 13.25
C SER A 101 5.77 -1.36 14.15
N TRP A 102 5.53 -2.53 14.78
CA TRP A 102 4.43 -2.67 15.74
C TRP A 102 4.58 -1.71 16.91
N GLU A 103 5.81 -1.48 17.39
CA GLU A 103 6.11 -0.57 18.49
C GLU A 103 5.78 0.89 18.14
N GLU A 104 6.02 1.29 16.88
CA GLU A 104 5.64 2.61 16.40
C GLU A 104 4.11 2.75 16.24
N ILE A 105 3.45 1.70 15.78
CA ILE A 105 1.99 1.66 15.65
C ILE A 105 1.33 1.77 17.03
N GLU A 106 1.85 1.05 18.02
CA GLU A 106 1.39 1.14 19.41
C GLU A 106 1.60 2.55 20.00
N ASP A 107 2.76 3.16 19.74
CA ASP A 107 3.06 4.53 20.15
C ASP A 107 2.08 5.54 19.53
N LEU A 108 1.90 5.49 18.21
CA LEU A 108 0.93 6.32 17.49
C LEU A 108 -0.51 6.10 17.97
N SER A 109 -0.90 4.86 18.24
CA SER A 109 -2.25 4.52 18.72
C SER A 109 -2.55 5.12 20.10
N ARG A 110 -1.52 5.30 20.96
CA ARG A 110 -1.66 5.93 22.28
C ARG A 110 -1.88 7.44 22.21
N THR A 111 -1.47 8.08 21.10
CA THR A 111 -1.68 9.53 20.92
C THR A 111 -3.16 9.89 20.75
N GLY A 112 -4.00 8.94 20.35
CA GLY A 112 -5.40 9.19 20.00
C GLY A 112 -5.60 9.95 18.69
N LEU A 113 -4.53 10.26 17.96
CA LEU A 113 -4.57 10.95 16.66
C LEU A 113 -4.67 9.99 15.49
N PHE A 114 -4.30 8.73 15.68
CA PHE A 114 -4.29 7.73 14.61
C PHE A 114 -5.08 6.48 14.97
N GLU A 115 -5.88 6.01 14.01
CA GLU A 115 -6.54 4.71 14.02
C GLU A 115 -5.82 3.78 13.04
N PHE A 116 -5.78 2.49 13.36
CA PHE A 116 -5.09 1.49 12.54
C PHE A 116 -6.04 0.40 12.10
N HIS A 117 -6.12 0.20 10.79
CA HIS A 117 -7.01 -0.76 10.15
C HIS A 117 -6.31 -1.50 9.01
N SER A 118 -7.02 -2.45 8.39
CA SER A 118 -6.46 -3.40 7.43
C SER A 118 -6.19 -2.80 6.05
N HIS A 119 -4.99 -3.09 5.50
CA HIS A 119 -4.68 -2.93 4.08
C HIS A 119 -4.37 -4.29 3.42
N SER A 120 -5.13 -5.32 3.76
CA SER A 120 -4.88 -6.74 3.55
C SER A 120 -3.66 -7.28 4.31
N LEU A 121 -3.50 -8.61 4.32
CA LEU A 121 -2.40 -9.25 5.05
C LEU A 121 -1.03 -8.94 4.47
N SER A 122 -0.88 -9.01 3.15
CA SER A 122 0.42 -9.01 2.48
C SER A 122 0.56 -8.01 1.32
N HIS A 123 -0.54 -7.31 0.96
CA HIS A 123 -0.60 -6.44 -0.22
C HIS A 123 -0.25 -7.20 -1.52
N ALA A 124 -0.62 -8.48 -1.61
CA ALA A 124 -0.14 -9.40 -2.62
C ALA A 124 -0.60 -9.04 -4.04
N ARG A 125 0.32 -9.25 -4.98
CA ARG A 125 0.03 -9.41 -6.41
C ARG A 125 0.23 -10.86 -6.81
N VAL A 126 -0.54 -11.34 -7.79
CA VAL A 126 -0.42 -12.69 -8.31
C VAL A 126 -0.21 -12.68 -9.82
N HIS A 127 0.60 -13.58 -10.34
CA HIS A 127 0.69 -13.79 -11.78
C HIS A 127 -0.68 -14.20 -12.33
N THR A 128 -1.08 -13.66 -13.48
CA THR A 128 -2.40 -13.95 -14.09
C THR A 128 -2.31 -14.44 -15.53
N ALA A 129 -1.14 -14.36 -16.13
CA ALA A 129 -0.94 -14.81 -17.52
C ALA A 129 0.51 -15.24 -17.75
N PRO A 130 0.76 -16.21 -18.67
CA PRO A 130 2.10 -16.68 -19.04
C PRO A 130 2.85 -15.69 -19.94
N ARG A 131 2.90 -14.42 -19.54
CA ARG A 131 3.55 -13.33 -20.28
C ARG A 131 4.49 -12.54 -19.38
N VAL A 132 5.76 -12.49 -19.73
CA VAL A 132 6.78 -11.74 -19.02
C VAL A 132 6.46 -10.24 -19.09
N ALA A 133 6.30 -9.63 -17.92
CA ALA A 133 6.12 -8.18 -17.74
C ALA A 133 7.45 -7.49 -17.39
N GLY A 134 8.32 -8.16 -16.65
CA GLY A 134 9.62 -7.66 -16.23
C GLY A 134 10.47 -8.77 -15.63
N PHE A 135 11.47 -8.37 -14.86
CA PHE A 135 12.38 -9.28 -14.18
C PHE A 135 12.66 -8.79 -12.76
N MET A 136 12.99 -9.71 -11.86
CA MET A 136 13.44 -9.36 -10.51
C MET A 136 14.76 -8.60 -10.58
N THR A 137 14.78 -7.37 -10.08
CA THR A 137 15.93 -6.47 -10.08
C THR A 137 16.30 -6.06 -8.65
N PRO A 138 17.52 -5.54 -8.41
CA PRO A 138 17.90 -5.03 -7.09
C PRO A 138 16.96 -3.93 -6.55
N ALA A 139 16.44 -3.07 -7.42
CA ALA A 139 15.51 -2.01 -7.04
C ALA A 139 14.20 -2.54 -6.44
N LEU A 140 13.72 -3.70 -6.91
CA LEU A 140 12.51 -4.34 -6.40
C LEU A 140 12.69 -4.97 -4.99
N ARG A 141 13.90 -4.99 -4.46
CA ARG A 141 14.19 -5.47 -3.10
C ARG A 141 14.29 -4.35 -2.06
N ARG A 142 14.23 -3.09 -2.49
CA ARG A 142 14.47 -1.92 -1.66
C ARG A 142 13.21 -1.06 -1.51
N GLY A 143 13.11 -0.36 -0.40
CA GLY A 143 12.01 0.55 -0.13
C GLY A 143 10.64 -0.12 -0.34
N TYR A 144 9.80 0.48 -1.16
CA TYR A 144 8.47 -0.04 -1.52
C TYR A 144 8.48 -1.02 -2.71
N GLY A 145 9.63 -1.25 -3.35
CA GLY A 145 9.74 -2.19 -4.47
C GLY A 145 9.13 -3.57 -4.22
N PRO A 146 9.27 -4.16 -3.00
CA PRO A 146 8.66 -5.43 -2.67
C PRO A 146 7.13 -5.49 -2.83
N LEU A 147 6.41 -4.38 -2.78
CA LEU A 147 4.95 -4.35 -3.00
C LEU A 147 4.59 -4.59 -4.47
N ASP A 148 5.47 -4.26 -5.40
CA ASP A 148 5.26 -4.46 -6.84
C ASP A 148 5.59 -5.87 -7.32
N VAL A 149 6.26 -6.68 -6.48
CA VAL A 149 6.68 -8.03 -6.84
C VAL A 149 5.52 -9.00 -6.65
N PRO A 150 5.07 -9.70 -7.72
CA PRO A 150 4.07 -10.75 -7.58
C PRO A 150 4.62 -11.93 -6.76
N LEU A 151 3.71 -12.68 -6.13
CA LEU A 151 4.05 -13.92 -5.45
C LEU A 151 4.68 -14.92 -6.44
N VAL A 152 5.89 -15.38 -6.15
CA VAL A 152 6.65 -16.34 -6.94
C VAL A 152 6.67 -17.68 -6.21
N ARG A 153 6.09 -18.72 -6.82
CA ARG A 153 5.99 -20.05 -6.22
C ARG A 153 7.31 -20.80 -6.18
N ASP A 154 7.57 -21.46 -5.05
CA ASP A 154 8.63 -22.46 -4.94
C ASP A 154 8.16 -23.63 -4.06
N GLY A 155 8.11 -24.80 -4.64
CA GLY A 155 7.54 -25.97 -3.97
C GLY A 155 6.09 -25.73 -3.53
N GLU A 156 5.80 -25.86 -2.25
CA GLU A 156 4.46 -25.66 -1.68
C GLU A 156 4.19 -24.21 -1.22
N GLY A 157 5.21 -23.37 -1.13
CA GLY A 157 5.13 -21.99 -0.64
C GLY A 157 5.42 -20.92 -1.70
N ASP A 158 5.39 -19.69 -1.28
CA ASP A 158 5.85 -18.54 -2.05
C ASP A 158 7.18 -18.03 -1.47
N LEU A 159 8.13 -17.68 -2.33
CA LEU A 159 9.41 -17.14 -1.92
C LEU A 159 9.24 -15.76 -1.29
N PRO A 160 9.89 -15.50 -0.15
CA PRO A 160 10.10 -14.13 0.31
C PRO A 160 10.78 -13.29 -0.79
N VAL A 161 10.38 -12.03 -0.94
CA VAL A 161 10.89 -11.18 -2.04
C VAL A 161 12.42 -11.08 -2.03
N GLY A 162 13.05 -11.06 -0.84
CA GLY A 162 14.50 -11.06 -0.70
C GLY A 162 15.19 -12.32 -1.23
N GLU A 163 14.49 -13.44 -1.24
CA GLU A 163 15.01 -14.76 -1.68
C GLU A 163 14.74 -15.05 -3.17
N ILE A 164 13.87 -14.28 -3.83
CA ILE A 164 13.63 -14.44 -5.27
C ILE A 164 14.93 -14.14 -6.01
N PRO A 165 15.49 -15.09 -6.78
CA PRO A 165 16.76 -14.85 -7.50
C PRO A 165 16.65 -13.65 -8.45
N LEU A 166 17.70 -12.82 -8.49
CA LEU A 166 17.78 -11.73 -9.46
C LEU A 166 17.69 -12.27 -10.88
N GLY A 167 16.97 -11.59 -11.75
CA GLY A 167 16.71 -12.05 -13.12
C GLY A 167 15.51 -12.99 -13.24
N THR A 168 14.87 -13.42 -12.14
CA THR A 168 13.61 -14.20 -12.20
C THR A 168 12.58 -13.46 -13.06
N PRO A 169 12.00 -14.08 -14.10
CA PRO A 169 10.93 -13.47 -14.87
C PRO A 169 9.70 -13.20 -14.01
N LEU A 170 9.25 -11.97 -13.98
CA LEU A 170 7.97 -11.57 -13.37
C LEU A 170 6.92 -11.51 -14.47
N LEU A 171 5.84 -12.26 -14.29
CA LEU A 171 4.80 -12.36 -15.30
C LEU A 171 3.75 -11.26 -15.10
N ARG A 172 2.87 -11.09 -16.10
CA ARG A 172 1.73 -10.18 -15.97
C ARG A 172 0.93 -10.54 -14.72
N SER A 173 0.68 -9.55 -13.88
CA SER A 173 0.10 -9.74 -12.56
C SER A 173 -1.07 -8.80 -12.28
N GLN A 174 -1.89 -9.16 -11.31
CA GLN A 174 -2.98 -8.37 -10.76
C GLN A 174 -2.93 -8.39 -9.23
N PRO A 175 -3.49 -7.40 -8.55
CA PRO A 175 -3.70 -7.47 -7.11
C PRO A 175 -4.54 -8.69 -6.73
N ARG A 176 -4.21 -9.36 -5.61
CA ARG A 176 -4.90 -10.58 -5.17
C ARG A 176 -6.40 -10.39 -4.97
N LEU A 177 -6.81 -9.23 -4.48
CA LEU A 177 -8.20 -8.94 -4.16
C LEU A 177 -9.07 -8.56 -5.39
N THR A 178 -8.60 -8.76 -6.63
CA THR A 178 -9.35 -8.47 -7.87
C THR A 178 -10.11 -9.67 -8.46
N ASP A 179 -10.29 -10.75 -7.73
CA ASP A 179 -10.89 -12.01 -8.19
C ASP A 179 -10.13 -12.72 -9.34
N SER A 180 -8.96 -12.19 -9.72
CA SER A 180 -8.12 -12.83 -10.74
C SER A 180 -7.59 -14.18 -10.27
N LEU A 181 -7.70 -15.19 -11.11
CA LEU A 181 -7.08 -16.50 -10.87
C LEU A 181 -5.57 -16.39 -11.01
N ARG A 182 -4.84 -17.00 -10.08
CA ARG A 182 -3.38 -17.06 -10.13
C ARG A 182 -2.91 -18.05 -11.19
N PHE A 183 -1.93 -17.66 -11.98
CA PHE A 183 -1.15 -18.54 -12.81
C PHE A 183 0.10 -18.97 -12.04
N TYR A 184 0.24 -20.25 -11.75
CA TYR A 184 1.43 -20.85 -11.14
C TYR A 184 2.37 -21.28 -12.26
N GLU A 185 3.44 -20.52 -12.46
CA GLU A 185 4.48 -20.80 -13.42
C GLU A 185 5.34 -22.00 -13.02
N ASP A 186 5.84 -22.73 -14.02
CA ASP A 186 6.84 -23.77 -13.81
C ASP A 186 8.14 -23.11 -13.29
N PRO A 187 8.70 -23.56 -12.14
CA PRO A 187 9.91 -22.99 -11.56
C PRO A 187 11.13 -22.98 -12.51
N SER A 188 11.18 -23.84 -13.49
CA SER A 188 12.27 -23.89 -14.49
C SER A 188 12.41 -22.61 -15.32
N ILE A 189 11.34 -21.77 -15.40
CA ILE A 189 11.37 -20.52 -16.13
C ILE A 189 12.47 -19.57 -15.64
N ARG A 190 12.78 -19.61 -14.34
CA ARG A 190 13.73 -18.68 -13.68
C ARG A 190 15.19 -19.13 -13.80
N SER A 191 15.45 -20.44 -13.96
CA SER A 191 16.79 -21.00 -13.82
C SER A 191 17.82 -20.40 -14.78
N ALA A 192 17.51 -20.35 -16.07
CA ALA A 192 18.42 -19.79 -17.07
C ALA A 192 18.70 -18.30 -16.87
N CYS A 193 17.66 -17.52 -16.53
CA CYS A 193 17.79 -16.09 -16.29
C CYS A 193 18.59 -15.79 -15.01
N ALA A 194 18.31 -16.51 -13.91
CA ALA A 194 19.02 -16.36 -12.66
C ALA A 194 20.50 -16.76 -12.79
N ALA A 195 20.80 -17.90 -13.45
CA ALA A 195 22.17 -18.30 -13.72
C ALA A 195 22.92 -17.25 -14.54
N ARG A 196 22.31 -16.72 -15.60
CA ARG A 196 22.91 -15.67 -16.44
C ARG A 196 23.25 -14.41 -15.66
N VAL A 197 22.36 -13.98 -14.75
CA VAL A 197 22.61 -12.81 -13.89
C VAL A 197 23.75 -13.09 -12.92
N ALA A 198 23.78 -14.27 -12.29
CA ALA A 198 24.86 -14.67 -11.37
C ALA A 198 26.22 -14.68 -12.06
N GLU A 199 26.34 -15.35 -13.22
CA GLU A 199 27.57 -15.42 -14.04
C GLU A 199 28.06 -14.04 -14.50
N ALA A 200 27.16 -13.09 -14.71
CA ALA A 200 27.49 -11.74 -15.17
C ALA A 200 27.74 -10.73 -14.04
N GLY A 201 27.94 -11.21 -12.80
CA GLY A 201 28.29 -10.37 -11.65
C GLY A 201 27.10 -9.88 -10.82
N GLY A 202 25.96 -10.59 -10.86
CA GLY A 202 24.83 -10.32 -9.97
C GLY A 202 24.20 -8.95 -10.22
N GLU A 203 24.19 -8.07 -9.20
CA GLU A 203 23.60 -6.72 -9.32
C GLU A 203 24.25 -5.87 -10.42
N ALA A 204 25.54 -6.06 -10.71
CA ALA A 204 26.26 -5.31 -11.74
C ALA A 204 25.69 -5.57 -13.15
N PHE A 205 25.07 -6.73 -13.36
CA PHE A 205 24.39 -7.07 -14.61
C PHE A 205 23.35 -6.03 -15.04
N PHE A 206 22.58 -5.50 -14.07
CA PHE A 206 21.48 -4.55 -14.33
C PHE A 206 21.95 -3.13 -14.68
N ARG A 207 23.25 -2.83 -14.54
CA ARG A 207 23.85 -1.57 -15.02
C ARG A 207 24.16 -1.59 -16.51
N ARG A 208 24.12 -2.76 -17.14
CA ARG A 208 24.45 -2.94 -18.57
C ARG A 208 23.28 -2.51 -19.44
N LYS A 209 23.57 -1.80 -20.52
CA LYS A 209 22.56 -1.48 -21.53
C LYS A 209 22.06 -2.78 -22.19
N GLY A 210 20.77 -2.93 -22.36
CA GLY A 210 20.17 -4.08 -23.05
C GLY A 210 20.01 -5.37 -22.22
N TRP A 211 20.29 -5.34 -20.90
CA TRP A 211 20.16 -6.51 -20.02
C TRP A 211 18.77 -7.17 -20.09
N GLU A 212 17.71 -6.36 -20.20
CA GLU A 212 16.35 -6.89 -20.26
C GLU A 212 16.10 -7.69 -21.55
N ALA A 213 16.58 -7.21 -22.71
CA ALA A 213 16.48 -7.92 -23.97
C ALA A 213 17.27 -9.23 -23.97
N GLU A 214 18.41 -9.25 -23.25
CA GLU A 214 19.21 -10.46 -23.04
C GLU A 214 18.44 -11.51 -22.27
N LEU A 215 17.84 -11.15 -21.12
CA LEU A 215 17.03 -12.07 -20.32
C LEU A 215 15.77 -12.54 -21.06
N ARG A 216 15.11 -11.65 -21.82
CA ARG A 216 13.92 -12.03 -22.61
C ARG A 216 14.19 -13.12 -23.63
N LYS A 217 15.41 -13.21 -24.18
CA LYS A 217 15.82 -14.27 -25.11
C LYS A 217 16.01 -15.62 -24.42
N LEU A 218 16.33 -15.63 -23.13
CA LEU A 218 16.52 -16.85 -22.34
C LEU A 218 15.22 -17.49 -21.88
N VAL A 219 14.13 -16.71 -21.83
CA VAL A 219 12.83 -17.24 -21.41
C VAL A 219 12.28 -18.18 -22.48
N ARG A 220 12.22 -19.47 -22.15
CA ARG A 220 11.62 -20.50 -23.01
C ARG A 220 10.13 -20.25 -23.20
N ARG A 221 9.64 -20.46 -24.42
CA ARG A 221 8.21 -20.33 -24.75
C ARG A 221 7.72 -21.63 -25.40
N PRO A 222 6.45 -22.02 -25.15
CA PRO A 222 5.48 -21.37 -24.26
C PRO A 222 5.86 -21.50 -22.78
N ILE A 223 5.50 -20.49 -21.97
CA ILE A 223 5.65 -20.55 -20.51
C ILE A 223 4.64 -21.56 -19.98
N ARG A 224 5.13 -22.64 -19.38
CA ARG A 224 4.31 -23.70 -18.80
C ARG A 224 3.87 -23.32 -17.38
N GLY A 225 2.74 -23.88 -16.96
CA GLY A 225 2.21 -23.67 -15.63
C GLY A 225 0.77 -24.15 -15.52
N ARG A 226 0.13 -23.88 -14.40
CA ARG A 226 -1.28 -24.20 -14.16
C ARG A 226 -2.01 -22.98 -13.65
N VAL A 227 -3.30 -22.91 -13.89
CA VAL A 227 -4.17 -21.87 -13.34
C VAL A 227 -4.80 -22.39 -12.05
N GLU A 228 -4.91 -21.50 -11.08
CA GLU A 228 -5.64 -21.68 -9.83
C GLU A 228 -7.13 -21.92 -10.12
N ASP A 229 -7.79 -22.71 -9.30
CA ASP A 229 -9.25 -22.82 -9.34
C ASP A 229 -9.93 -21.73 -8.48
N ALA A 230 -11.25 -21.61 -8.61
CA ALA A 230 -12.02 -20.62 -7.89
C ALA A 230 -11.98 -20.82 -6.37
N ALA A 231 -11.95 -22.08 -5.91
CA ALA A 231 -11.89 -22.39 -4.48
C ALA A 231 -10.56 -21.97 -3.85
N GLY A 232 -9.44 -22.20 -4.53
CA GLY A 232 -8.11 -21.76 -4.11
C GLY A 232 -8.00 -20.23 -4.06
N ARG A 233 -8.56 -19.56 -5.08
CA ARG A 233 -8.64 -18.08 -5.09
C ARG A 233 -9.42 -17.57 -3.88
N ASP A 234 -10.61 -18.11 -3.62
CA ASP A 234 -11.48 -17.65 -2.54
C ASP A 234 -10.82 -17.90 -1.17
N ALA A 235 -10.17 -19.05 -0.99
CA ALA A 235 -9.41 -19.36 0.22
C ALA A 235 -8.25 -18.37 0.45
N ALA A 236 -7.52 -18.02 -0.61
CA ALA A 236 -6.43 -17.05 -0.53
C ALA A 236 -6.94 -15.64 -0.23
N ILE A 237 -8.02 -15.17 -0.85
CA ILE A 237 -8.65 -13.87 -0.55
C ILE A 237 -9.17 -13.86 0.89
N ARG A 238 -9.80 -14.94 1.35
CA ARG A 238 -10.25 -15.09 2.74
C ARG A 238 -9.08 -14.91 3.71
N ARG A 239 -7.97 -15.59 3.47
CA ARG A 239 -6.77 -15.44 4.29
C ARG A 239 -6.27 -13.99 4.34
N GLU A 240 -6.18 -13.30 3.20
CA GLU A 240 -5.75 -11.89 3.13
C GLU A 240 -6.60 -10.97 4.00
N LEU A 241 -7.90 -11.21 4.09
CA LEU A 241 -8.82 -10.35 4.82
C LEU A 241 -8.95 -10.74 6.31
N PHE A 242 -9.15 -12.03 6.60
CA PHE A 242 -9.41 -12.49 7.98
C PHE A 242 -8.15 -12.46 8.83
N GLU A 243 -7.00 -12.94 8.31
CA GLU A 243 -5.75 -12.91 9.07
C GLU A 243 -5.22 -11.49 9.29
N SER A 244 -5.39 -10.59 8.31
CA SER A 244 -5.05 -9.19 8.50
C SER A 244 -5.81 -8.58 9.67
N LYS A 245 -7.13 -8.77 9.71
CA LYS A 245 -7.98 -8.29 10.80
C LYS A 245 -7.55 -8.87 12.14
N ARG A 246 -7.41 -10.19 12.22
CA ARG A 246 -7.03 -10.92 13.44
C ARG A 246 -5.70 -10.40 14.01
N LEU A 247 -4.66 -10.28 13.18
CA LEU A 247 -3.33 -9.83 13.61
C LEU A 247 -3.36 -8.40 14.16
N ILE A 248 -4.10 -7.50 13.53
CA ILE A 248 -4.22 -6.11 14.00
C ILE A 248 -4.94 -6.07 15.35
N GLU A 249 -6.06 -6.82 15.47
CA GLU A 249 -6.85 -6.89 16.70
C GLU A 249 -6.07 -7.50 17.87
N GLU A 250 -5.31 -8.56 17.62
CA GLU A 250 -4.45 -9.18 18.63
C GLU A 250 -3.33 -8.26 19.12
N ARG A 251 -2.72 -7.51 18.20
CA ARG A 251 -1.61 -6.61 18.54
C ARG A 251 -2.06 -5.35 19.26
N LEU A 252 -3.18 -4.76 18.84
CA LEU A 252 -3.62 -3.46 19.37
C LEU A 252 -4.71 -3.57 20.45
N GLY A 253 -5.31 -4.74 20.63
CA GLY A 253 -6.43 -4.93 21.58
C GLY A 253 -7.66 -4.09 21.22
N LYS A 254 -7.79 -3.69 19.95
CA LYS A 254 -8.88 -2.84 19.44
C LYS A 254 -9.48 -3.45 18.17
N PRO A 255 -10.77 -3.26 17.89
CA PRO A 255 -11.38 -3.75 16.65
C PRO A 255 -10.75 -3.11 15.41
N SER A 256 -10.43 -3.93 14.39
CA SER A 256 -10.02 -3.50 13.06
C SER A 256 -11.18 -3.72 12.09
N ILE A 257 -12.12 -2.78 12.05
CA ILE A 257 -13.40 -2.92 11.34
C ILE A 257 -13.48 -2.10 10.05
N HIS A 258 -12.39 -1.50 9.63
CA HIS A 258 -12.29 -0.77 8.36
C HIS A 258 -11.20 -1.38 7.46
N LEU A 259 -11.41 -1.36 6.16
CA LEU A 259 -10.52 -1.95 5.16
C LEU A 259 -10.20 -0.91 4.08
N CYS A 260 -8.97 -0.89 3.61
CA CYS A 260 -8.65 -0.28 2.32
C CYS A 260 -8.13 -1.36 1.37
N TYR A 261 -8.71 -1.45 0.18
CA TYR A 261 -8.25 -2.41 -0.82
C TYR A 261 -6.91 -1.97 -1.43
N PRO A 262 -5.86 -2.84 -1.40
CA PRO A 262 -4.61 -2.59 -2.12
C PRO A 262 -4.83 -2.21 -3.57
N TRP A 263 -3.99 -1.30 -4.08
CA TRP A 263 -4.07 -0.82 -5.46
C TRP A 263 -5.44 -0.21 -5.84
N HIS A 264 -6.26 0.13 -4.85
CA HIS A 264 -7.63 0.61 -5.03
C HIS A 264 -8.55 -0.35 -5.80
N ALA A 265 -8.23 -1.64 -5.81
CA ALA A 265 -8.89 -2.64 -6.64
C ALA A 265 -9.49 -3.77 -5.82
N SER A 266 -10.74 -4.09 -6.05
CA SER A 266 -11.45 -5.21 -5.44
C SER A 266 -12.38 -5.88 -6.44
N GLY A 267 -12.49 -7.20 -6.35
CA GLY A 267 -13.50 -7.99 -7.03
C GLY A 267 -14.72 -8.28 -6.14
N ASP A 268 -15.72 -8.94 -6.69
CA ASP A 268 -16.97 -9.25 -5.97
C ASP A 268 -16.74 -10.25 -4.85
N THR A 269 -15.84 -11.22 -5.04
CA THR A 269 -15.44 -12.19 -3.99
C THR A 269 -14.79 -11.46 -2.82
N ALA A 270 -13.85 -10.55 -3.08
CA ALA A 270 -13.19 -9.79 -2.02
C ALA A 270 -14.19 -8.93 -1.24
N ARG A 271 -15.13 -8.27 -1.93
CA ARG A 271 -16.18 -7.47 -1.27
C ARG A 271 -17.12 -8.32 -0.41
N ARG A 272 -17.54 -9.48 -0.89
CA ARG A 272 -18.35 -10.44 -0.12
C ARG A 272 -17.59 -10.89 1.11
N LEU A 273 -16.36 -11.35 0.95
CA LEU A 273 -15.53 -11.83 2.06
C LEU A 273 -15.15 -10.74 3.06
N ALA A 274 -15.02 -9.48 2.63
CA ALA A 274 -14.83 -8.36 3.55
C ALA A 274 -16.04 -8.16 4.47
N ARG A 275 -17.28 -8.28 3.94
CA ARG A 275 -18.49 -8.26 4.77
C ARG A 275 -18.54 -9.44 5.73
N GLU A 276 -18.22 -10.64 5.27
CA GLU A 276 -18.16 -11.86 6.12
C GLU A 276 -17.11 -11.75 7.24
N ALA A 277 -15.97 -11.08 6.98
CA ALA A 277 -14.96 -10.80 7.98
C ALA A 277 -15.38 -9.75 9.01
N GLY A 278 -16.52 -9.09 8.81
CA GLY A 278 -17.04 -8.06 9.71
C GLY A 278 -16.38 -6.69 9.53
N TYR A 279 -15.86 -6.38 8.35
CA TYR A 279 -15.49 -5.00 8.02
C TYR A 279 -16.76 -4.16 7.82
N HIS A 280 -16.83 -3.00 8.47
CA HIS A 280 -17.95 -2.06 8.36
C HIS A 280 -17.83 -1.18 7.13
N THR A 281 -16.60 -0.78 6.77
CA THR A 281 -16.33 0.00 5.57
C THR A 281 -15.16 -0.56 4.78
N ALA A 282 -15.19 -0.34 3.46
CA ALA A 282 -14.06 -0.65 2.60
C ALA A 282 -13.81 0.49 1.60
N PHE A 283 -12.60 1.03 1.66
CA PHE A 283 -12.15 2.12 0.81
C PHE A 283 -11.57 1.58 -0.49
N CYS A 284 -12.07 2.07 -1.61
CA CYS A 284 -11.66 1.64 -2.94
C CYS A 284 -11.65 2.82 -3.91
N GLY A 285 -10.76 2.75 -4.90
CA GLY A 285 -10.70 3.72 -5.98
C GLY A 285 -10.22 5.11 -5.55
N LYS A 286 -9.51 5.76 -6.48
CA LYS A 286 -9.28 7.19 -6.46
C LYS A 286 -10.07 7.80 -7.60
N VAL A 287 -10.93 8.76 -7.32
CA VAL A 287 -11.68 9.47 -8.35
C VAL A 287 -11.00 10.78 -8.71
N ARG A 288 -11.18 11.19 -9.96
CA ARG A 288 -10.82 12.53 -10.42
C ARG A 288 -11.97 13.46 -10.07
N GLY A 289 -11.80 14.25 -9.03
CA GLY A 289 -12.84 15.15 -8.53
C GLY A 289 -13.06 14.95 -7.02
N VAL A 290 -14.07 15.59 -6.49
CA VAL A 290 -14.45 15.48 -5.08
C VAL A 290 -15.69 14.58 -5.00
N PRO A 291 -15.53 13.28 -4.71
CA PRO A 291 -16.69 12.44 -4.47
C PRO A 291 -17.29 12.86 -3.12
N LEU A 292 -18.57 13.17 -3.13
CA LEU A 292 -19.33 13.32 -1.91
C LEU A 292 -19.85 11.95 -1.51
N SER A 293 -19.47 11.50 -0.32
CA SER A 293 -20.14 10.37 0.30
C SER A 293 -21.41 10.86 0.95
N LEU A 294 -22.53 10.34 0.51
CA LEU A 294 -23.85 10.70 1.03
C LEU A 294 -24.35 9.60 1.96
N PRO A 295 -25.21 9.91 2.93
CA PRO A 295 -25.96 8.89 3.67
C PRO A 295 -26.63 7.90 2.70
N GLY A 296 -26.48 6.59 2.95
CA GLY A 296 -26.98 5.53 2.06
C GLY A 296 -26.02 5.09 0.96
N SER A 297 -24.83 5.71 0.81
CA SER A 297 -23.78 5.18 -0.07
C SER A 297 -23.30 3.81 0.41
N ASP A 298 -22.89 2.92 -0.53
CA ASP A 298 -22.35 1.59 -0.16
C ASP A 298 -21.08 1.74 0.69
N PRO A 299 -21.09 1.33 1.96
CA PRO A 299 -19.94 1.45 2.84
C PRO A 299 -18.76 0.57 2.42
N HIS A 300 -18.97 -0.41 1.54
CA HIS A 300 -17.90 -1.27 1.01
C HIS A 300 -17.36 -0.82 -0.36
N ALA A 301 -17.72 0.37 -0.81
CA ALA A 301 -17.27 0.95 -2.08
C ALA A 301 -16.94 2.45 -1.95
N ILE A 302 -16.26 2.84 -0.87
CA ILE A 302 -15.95 4.24 -0.58
C ILE A 302 -14.84 4.73 -1.49
N ALA A 303 -15.16 5.70 -2.33
CA ALA A 303 -14.17 6.35 -3.17
C ALA A 303 -13.39 7.44 -2.39
N ARG A 304 -12.12 7.63 -2.74
CA ARG A 304 -11.22 8.61 -2.09
C ARG A 304 -10.74 9.69 -3.04
N VAL A 305 -10.46 10.86 -2.50
CA VAL A 305 -9.74 11.93 -3.20
C VAL A 305 -8.24 11.67 -3.08
N GLY A 306 -7.51 11.72 -4.20
CA GLY A 306 -6.05 11.63 -4.13
C GLY A 306 -5.44 12.88 -3.53
N GLU A 307 -4.26 12.74 -2.94
CA GLU A 307 -3.49 13.80 -2.27
C GLU A 307 -3.31 15.08 -3.11
N ASP A 308 -3.08 14.92 -4.40
CA ASP A 308 -2.92 16.07 -5.32
C ASP A 308 -4.19 16.92 -5.48
N TYR A 309 -5.35 16.37 -5.12
CA TYR A 309 -6.65 17.01 -5.34
C TYR A 309 -7.25 17.63 -4.06
N VAL A 310 -6.53 17.57 -2.93
CA VAL A 310 -6.99 18.14 -1.65
C VAL A 310 -7.29 19.63 -1.78
N GLU A 311 -6.48 20.36 -2.52
CA GLU A 311 -6.68 21.79 -2.76
C GLU A 311 -7.84 22.12 -3.73
N LEU A 312 -8.52 21.12 -4.30
CA LEU A 312 -9.77 21.32 -5.03
C LEU A 312 -11.00 21.39 -4.11
N LEU A 313 -10.84 20.99 -2.85
CA LEU A 313 -11.89 21.14 -1.84
C LEU A 313 -12.25 22.62 -1.66
N PRO A 314 -13.49 22.95 -1.24
CA PRO A 314 -13.87 24.34 -0.96
C PRO A 314 -12.96 25.01 0.07
N GLY A 315 -12.60 26.28 -0.16
CA GLY A 315 -11.77 27.03 0.79
C GLY A 315 -10.98 28.16 0.14
N GLN A 316 -10.30 28.96 0.98
CA GLN A 316 -9.35 29.96 0.52
C GLN A 316 -8.11 29.30 -0.08
N GLY A 317 -7.59 29.86 -1.17
CA GLY A 317 -6.47 29.26 -1.89
C GLY A 317 -6.83 28.00 -2.70
N ARG A 318 -8.11 27.79 -2.95
CA ARG A 318 -8.60 26.68 -3.79
C ARG A 318 -7.90 26.65 -5.14
N ALA A 319 -7.26 25.52 -5.46
CA ALA A 319 -6.63 25.32 -6.75
C ALA A 319 -7.65 25.04 -7.86
N THR A 320 -7.28 25.30 -9.11
CA THR A 320 -8.04 24.83 -10.27
C THR A 320 -7.55 23.43 -10.68
N LEU A 321 -8.43 22.64 -11.32
CA LEU A 321 -8.04 21.33 -11.83
C LEU A 321 -6.86 21.43 -12.82
N SER A 322 -6.82 22.46 -13.65
CA SER A 322 -5.74 22.71 -14.59
C SER A 322 -4.40 22.96 -13.91
N SER A 323 -4.38 23.71 -12.78
CA SER A 323 -3.17 23.94 -12.01
C SER A 323 -2.65 22.66 -11.34
N VAL A 324 -3.56 21.84 -10.81
CA VAL A 324 -3.21 20.53 -10.22
C VAL A 324 -2.61 19.61 -11.29
N LEU A 325 -3.25 19.51 -12.45
CA LEU A 325 -2.74 18.68 -13.55
C LEU A 325 -1.39 19.17 -14.07
N ARG A 326 -1.16 20.48 -14.17
CA ARG A 326 0.15 21.06 -14.53
C ARG A 326 1.22 20.63 -13.55
N ARG A 327 0.98 20.76 -12.23
CA ARG A 327 1.93 20.33 -11.20
C ARG A 327 2.25 18.82 -11.28
N LYS A 328 1.26 17.97 -11.57
CA LYS A 328 1.48 16.52 -11.77
C LYS A 328 2.39 16.23 -12.96
N VAL A 329 2.20 16.94 -14.06
CA VAL A 329 3.03 16.80 -15.26
C VAL A 329 4.46 17.25 -14.97
N THR A 330 4.66 18.40 -14.35
CA THR A 330 6.01 18.91 -14.01
C THR A 330 6.77 17.98 -13.06
N ARG A 331 6.12 17.45 -12.02
CA ARG A 331 6.73 16.43 -11.14
C ARG A 331 7.15 15.15 -11.90
N ARG A 332 6.34 14.70 -12.84
CA ARG A 332 6.63 13.47 -13.62
C ARG A 332 7.82 13.63 -14.56
N PHE A 333 8.12 14.84 -15.01
CA PHE A 333 9.24 15.14 -15.89
C PHE A 333 10.47 15.71 -15.17
N GLY A 334 10.51 15.64 -13.84
CA GLY A 334 11.71 16.01 -13.07
C GLY A 334 12.01 17.50 -13.03
N VAL A 335 11.08 18.36 -13.43
CA VAL A 335 11.21 19.82 -13.24
C VAL A 335 10.77 20.13 -11.82
N VAL A 336 11.71 20.00 -10.89
CA VAL A 336 11.55 20.47 -9.51
C VAL A 336 11.96 21.94 -9.49
N HIS A 337 11.06 22.81 -9.09
CA HIS A 337 11.37 24.17 -8.64
C HIS A 337 11.55 24.16 -7.14
#